data_b7077cc84bd9f99e94a1a66b1ecfef4d
#
_entry.id   b7077cc84bd9f99e94a1a66b1ecfef4d
#
_cell.length_a   1.000
_cell.length_b   1.000
_cell.length_c   1.000
_cell.angle_alpha   90.00
_cell.angle_beta   90.00
_cell.angle_gamma   90.00
#
_symmetry.space_group_name_H-M   'P 1'
#
loop_
_entity.id
_entity.type
_entity.pdbx_description
1 polymer ?
#
loop_
_entity_poly.entity_id
_entity_poly.type
_entity_poly.pdbx_seq_one_letter_code
_entity_poly.pdbx_strand_id
1 'polypeptide(L)'
;MAREELCTLTNMCMVYDGDRVLVQNRTDPDWAGVAFPGGHVERGESFTAAVIREVREETGLRISNLRLCGVRQWTQEDGRRYIVFLYKTDTFSGELTSSDEGEVFWVDRQRLADYPLADSFASMLPVFERDELTENYWYLDDGRWIEENR
;
A
#
# COMPACT_ATOMS: atom_id res chain seq x y z
N MET A 1 -17.66 -14.86 24.42
CA MET A 1 -16.48 -14.82 23.54
C MET A 1 -16.32 -13.42 22.97
N ALA A 2 -15.16 -12.83 23.16
CA ALA A 2 -14.88 -11.51 22.60
C ALA A 2 -14.88 -11.57 21.07
N ARG A 3 -15.46 -10.52 20.44
CA ARG A 3 -15.42 -10.34 18.99
C ARG A 3 -14.34 -9.34 18.56
N GLU A 4 -13.55 -8.89 19.54
CA GLU A 4 -12.51 -7.91 19.34
C GLU A 4 -11.20 -8.63 19.09
N GLU A 5 -10.37 -8.06 18.22
CA GLU A 5 -9.02 -8.53 17.99
C GLU A 5 -8.07 -7.34 17.86
N LEU A 6 -6.82 -7.56 18.26
CA LEU A 6 -5.77 -6.56 18.04
C LEU A 6 -5.35 -6.57 16.58
N CYS A 7 -5.19 -5.38 16.03
CA CYS A 7 -4.72 -5.24 14.65
C CYS A 7 -3.76 -4.08 14.50
N THR A 8 -2.88 -4.18 13.51
CA THR A 8 -2.05 -3.09 13.03
C THR A 8 -2.68 -2.53 11.77
N LEU A 9 -2.96 -1.23 11.74
CA LEU A 9 -3.62 -0.56 10.64
C LEU A 9 -2.60 0.24 9.84
N THR A 10 -2.52 -0.06 8.55
CA THR A 10 -1.62 0.61 7.62
C THR A 10 -2.34 0.96 6.33
N ASN A 11 -1.65 1.65 5.43
CA ASN A 11 -2.19 2.01 4.14
C ASN A 11 -1.12 1.97 3.05
N MET A 12 -1.58 1.97 1.82
CA MET A 12 -0.77 2.08 0.62
C MET A 12 -1.59 2.83 -0.42
N CYS A 13 -0.96 3.70 -1.20
CA CYS A 13 -1.67 4.51 -2.19
C CYS A 13 -1.02 4.43 -3.56
N MET A 14 -1.78 4.01 -4.55
CA MET A 14 -1.41 4.16 -5.96
C MET A 14 -1.77 5.56 -6.41
N VAL A 15 -0.78 6.45 -6.46
CA VAL A 15 -0.93 7.76 -7.09
C VAL A 15 -0.55 7.61 -8.55
N TYR A 16 -1.44 8.01 -9.45
CA TYR A 16 -1.21 7.81 -10.88
C TYR A 16 -1.51 9.07 -11.69
N ASP A 17 -0.85 9.15 -12.83
CA ASP A 17 -1.02 10.22 -13.81
C ASP A 17 -1.03 9.56 -15.19
N GLY A 18 -2.23 9.31 -15.72
CA GLY A 18 -2.38 8.52 -16.93
C GLY A 18 -1.78 7.13 -16.78
N ASP A 19 -0.79 6.81 -17.59
CA ASP A 19 -0.12 5.50 -17.59
C ASP A 19 1.03 5.40 -16.59
N ARG A 20 1.33 6.48 -15.85
CA ARG A 20 2.41 6.49 -14.88
C ARG A 20 1.89 6.31 -13.47
N VAL A 21 2.67 5.62 -12.66
CA VAL A 21 2.41 5.44 -11.23
C VAL A 21 3.60 5.94 -10.43
N LEU A 22 3.31 6.48 -9.24
CA LEU A 22 4.33 6.95 -8.32
C LEU A 22 4.78 5.78 -7.44
N VAL A 23 6.07 5.55 -7.41
CA VAL A 23 6.67 4.48 -6.61
C VAL A 23 7.75 5.03 -5.68
N GLN A 24 8.04 4.26 -4.65
CA GLN A 24 9.11 4.50 -3.70
C GLN A 24 10.03 3.28 -3.67
N ASN A 25 11.32 3.51 -3.78
CA ASN A 25 12.31 2.46 -3.53
C ASN A 25 12.59 2.41 -2.03
N ARG A 26 11.91 1.51 -1.34
CA ARG A 26 11.93 1.41 0.12
C ARG A 26 13.29 0.93 0.62
N THR A 27 13.78 1.58 1.67
CA THR A 27 15.04 1.23 2.33
C THR A 27 14.84 0.41 3.60
N ASP A 28 13.59 0.21 4.03
CA ASP A 28 13.26 -0.59 5.20
C ASP A 28 13.72 -2.05 4.99
N PRO A 29 14.63 -2.58 5.82
CA PRO A 29 15.13 -3.94 5.64
C PRO A 29 14.07 -5.02 5.79
N ASP A 30 12.97 -4.75 6.49
CA ASP A 30 11.88 -5.71 6.67
C ASP A 30 11.05 -5.88 5.41
N TRP A 31 10.97 -4.83 4.58
CA TRP A 31 10.26 -4.89 3.30
C TRP A 31 10.87 -3.88 2.33
N ALA A 32 12.05 -4.21 1.81
CA ALA A 32 12.79 -3.39 0.87
C ALA A 32 12.31 -3.62 -0.56
N GLY A 33 12.55 -2.62 -1.42
CA GLY A 33 12.23 -2.68 -2.84
C GLY A 33 11.20 -1.65 -3.26
N VAL A 34 10.82 -1.69 -4.53
CA VAL A 34 9.92 -0.73 -5.14
C VAL A 34 8.47 -1.10 -4.82
N ALA A 35 7.72 -0.14 -4.28
CA ALA A 35 6.30 -0.27 -3.96
C ALA A 35 5.63 1.10 -4.01
N PHE A 36 4.32 1.15 -3.82
CA PHE A 36 3.60 2.41 -3.65
C PHE A 36 3.86 3.00 -2.26
N PRO A 37 3.82 4.32 -2.10
CA PRO A 37 3.97 4.96 -0.79
C PRO A 37 2.82 4.60 0.15
N GLY A 38 3.09 4.65 1.43
CA GLY A 38 2.12 4.39 2.49
C GLY A 38 2.79 4.21 3.83
N GLY A 39 2.02 3.98 4.86
CA GLY A 39 2.53 3.82 6.21
C GLY A 39 1.46 3.47 7.22
N HIS A 40 1.72 3.78 8.49
CA HIS A 40 0.83 3.42 9.59
C HIS A 40 -0.27 4.46 9.81
N VAL A 41 -1.43 3.99 10.18
CA VAL A 41 -2.51 4.82 10.72
C VAL A 41 -2.19 5.09 12.19
N GLU A 42 -2.16 6.35 12.59
CA GLU A 42 -1.93 6.73 13.97
C GLU A 42 -3.23 6.61 14.78
N ARG A 43 -3.07 6.42 16.10
CA ARG A 43 -4.23 6.28 16.99
C ARG A 43 -5.14 7.50 16.89
N GLY A 44 -6.42 7.26 16.64
CA GLY A 44 -7.42 8.32 16.53
C GLY A 44 -7.45 9.06 15.20
N GLU A 45 -6.54 8.73 14.30
CA GLU A 45 -6.47 9.34 12.97
C GLU A 45 -7.49 8.68 12.03
N SER A 46 -8.15 9.47 11.17
CA SER A 46 -8.97 8.87 10.12
C SER A 46 -8.11 8.14 9.10
N PHE A 47 -8.64 7.10 8.49
CA PHE A 47 -7.90 6.33 7.49
C PHE A 47 -7.52 7.17 6.28
N THR A 48 -8.42 8.05 5.84
CA THR A 48 -8.18 8.96 4.72
C THR A 48 -7.10 9.99 5.09
N ALA A 49 -7.18 10.60 6.28
CA ALA A 49 -6.15 11.54 6.73
C ALA A 49 -4.78 10.88 6.84
N ALA A 50 -4.73 9.62 7.29
CA ALA A 50 -3.49 8.87 7.43
C ALA A 50 -2.77 8.69 6.10
N VAL A 51 -3.48 8.28 5.05
CA VAL A 51 -2.86 8.06 3.74
C VAL A 51 -2.44 9.39 3.11
N ILE A 52 -3.22 10.46 3.27
CA ILE A 52 -2.83 11.80 2.79
C ILE A 52 -1.54 12.26 3.47
N ARG A 53 -1.45 12.07 4.78
CA ARG A 53 -0.25 12.43 5.57
C ARG A 53 0.96 11.62 5.14
N GLU A 54 0.84 10.29 5.04
CA GLU A 54 1.95 9.41 4.67
C GLU A 54 2.47 9.72 3.26
N VAL A 55 1.59 9.90 2.28
CA VAL A 55 2.02 10.26 0.92
C VAL A 55 2.75 11.60 0.92
N ARG A 56 2.27 12.58 1.68
CA ARG A 56 2.93 13.88 1.78
C ARG A 56 4.31 13.77 2.42
N GLU A 57 4.43 13.03 3.51
CA GLU A 57 5.71 12.85 4.22
C GLU A 57 6.74 12.14 3.35
N GLU A 58 6.31 11.13 2.60
CA GLU A 58 7.22 10.31 1.80
C GLU A 58 7.50 10.89 0.42
N THR A 59 6.59 11.66 -0.17
CA THR A 59 6.69 12.08 -1.57
C THR A 59 6.65 13.58 -1.80
N GLY A 60 6.25 14.36 -0.82
CA GLY A 60 6.01 15.80 -0.95
C GLY A 60 4.68 16.16 -1.62
N LEU A 61 3.96 15.19 -2.16
CA LEU A 61 2.69 15.46 -2.85
C LEU A 61 1.51 15.51 -1.89
N ARG A 62 0.58 16.41 -2.19
CA ARG A 62 -0.73 16.51 -1.53
C ARG A 62 -1.75 15.83 -2.44
N ILE A 63 -2.40 14.81 -1.91
CA ILE A 63 -3.40 14.03 -2.64
C ILE A 63 -4.81 14.33 -2.14
N SER A 64 -5.78 14.14 -3.02
CA SER A 64 -7.20 14.26 -2.74
C SER A 64 -8.00 13.28 -3.62
N ASN A 65 -9.32 13.25 -3.47
CA ASN A 65 -10.21 12.38 -4.23
C ASN A 65 -9.79 10.90 -4.15
N LEU A 66 -9.52 10.44 -2.94
CA LEU A 66 -9.09 9.07 -2.71
C LEU A 66 -10.23 8.08 -2.92
N ARG A 67 -9.90 6.98 -3.59
CA ARG A 67 -10.79 5.83 -3.72
C ARG A 67 -10.20 4.65 -2.95
N LEU A 68 -10.99 4.06 -2.08
CA LEU A 68 -10.62 2.80 -1.42
C LEU A 68 -10.86 1.65 -2.39
N CYS A 69 -9.77 0.97 -2.79
CA CYS A 69 -9.84 -0.17 -3.71
C CYS A 69 -10.12 -1.47 -2.99
N GLY A 70 -9.62 -1.62 -1.78
CA GLY A 70 -9.74 -2.82 -1.00
C GLY A 70 -8.74 -2.87 0.14
N VAL A 71 -8.53 -4.06 0.66
CA VAL A 71 -7.60 -4.29 1.76
C VAL A 71 -6.67 -5.46 1.46
N ARG A 72 -5.47 -5.38 1.97
CA ARG A 72 -4.57 -6.52 2.10
C ARG A 72 -4.51 -6.90 3.57
N GLN A 73 -4.61 -8.17 3.89
CA GLN A 73 -4.59 -8.56 5.29
C GLN A 73 -4.07 -9.99 5.51
N TRP A 74 -3.50 -10.20 6.68
CA TRP A 74 -3.07 -11.52 7.18
C TRP A 74 -3.01 -11.49 8.69
N THR A 75 -2.98 -12.68 9.29
CA THR A 75 -2.75 -12.83 10.74
C THR A 75 -1.27 -13.11 10.97
N GLN A 76 -0.64 -12.29 11.81
CA GLN A 76 0.77 -12.46 12.19
C GLN A 76 0.93 -13.61 13.17
N GLU A 77 2.17 -14.06 13.38
CA GLU A 77 2.48 -15.16 14.29
C GLU A 77 2.02 -14.91 15.73
N ASP A 78 2.01 -13.65 16.16
CA ASP A 78 1.55 -13.23 17.49
C ASP A 78 0.02 -13.16 17.62
N GLY A 79 -0.71 -13.51 16.56
CA GLY A 79 -2.17 -13.51 16.54
C GLY A 79 -2.81 -12.19 16.16
N ARG A 80 -2.03 -11.11 16.02
CA ARG A 80 -2.56 -9.82 15.57
C ARG A 80 -2.82 -9.83 14.07
N ARG A 81 -3.89 -9.18 13.65
CA ARG A 81 -4.16 -8.99 12.22
C ARG A 81 -3.41 -7.77 11.72
N TYR A 82 -2.76 -7.91 10.58
CA TYR A 82 -2.13 -6.80 9.88
C TYR A 82 -3.03 -6.41 8.70
N ILE A 83 -3.43 -5.15 8.64
CA ILE A 83 -4.38 -4.66 7.64
C ILE A 83 -3.73 -3.50 6.88
N VAL A 84 -3.71 -3.60 5.55
CA VAL A 84 -3.25 -2.54 4.67
C VAL A 84 -4.45 -2.06 3.85
N PHE A 85 -4.88 -0.81 4.07
CA PHE A 85 -5.91 -0.19 3.23
C PHE A 85 -5.27 0.23 1.91
N LEU A 86 -5.84 -0.21 0.80
CA LEU A 86 -5.33 0.03 -0.55
C LEU A 86 -6.14 1.13 -1.20
N TYR A 87 -5.52 2.30 -1.37
CA TYR A 87 -6.14 3.48 -1.98
C TYR A 87 -5.54 3.80 -3.33
N LYS A 88 -6.28 4.53 -4.16
CA LYS A 88 -5.74 5.14 -5.37
C LYS A 88 -6.30 6.54 -5.60
N THR A 89 -5.54 7.36 -6.30
CA THR A 89 -5.96 8.70 -6.73
C THR A 89 -5.12 9.18 -7.92
N ASP A 90 -5.75 9.97 -8.78
CA ASP A 90 -5.08 10.71 -9.85
C ASP A 90 -5.05 12.22 -9.59
N THR A 91 -5.49 12.65 -8.40
CA THR A 91 -5.60 14.05 -8.03
C THR A 91 -4.53 14.40 -7.01
N PHE A 92 -3.54 15.15 -7.44
CA PHE A 92 -2.40 15.52 -6.62
C PHE A 92 -1.86 16.89 -7.01
N SER A 93 -1.12 17.51 -6.09
CA SER A 93 -0.42 18.76 -6.30
C SER A 93 0.87 18.78 -5.48
N GLY A 94 1.69 19.79 -5.73
CA GLY A 94 2.95 19.95 -4.99
C GLY A 94 4.14 19.47 -5.81
N GLU A 95 5.29 19.43 -5.15
CA GLU A 95 6.57 19.08 -5.76
C GLU A 95 7.08 17.75 -5.21
N LEU A 96 7.44 16.85 -6.12
CA LEU A 96 7.95 15.53 -5.76
C LEU A 96 9.29 15.66 -5.05
N THR A 97 9.38 15.11 -3.84
CA THR A 97 10.57 15.16 -2.99
C THR A 97 10.75 13.82 -2.28
N SER A 98 11.93 13.24 -2.41
CA SER A 98 12.24 12.00 -1.70
C SER A 98 12.45 12.25 -0.21
N SER A 99 12.25 11.21 0.60
CA SER A 99 12.46 11.22 2.05
C SER A 99 13.50 10.19 2.46
N ASP A 100 13.77 10.10 3.77
CA ASP A 100 14.67 9.08 4.33
C ASP A 100 14.16 7.65 4.15
N GLU A 101 12.88 7.48 3.87
CA GLU A 101 12.27 6.16 3.65
C GLU A 101 12.51 5.61 2.26
N GLY A 102 13.01 6.43 1.33
CA GLY A 102 13.41 5.99 0.01
C GLY A 102 13.19 7.04 -1.06
N GLU A 103 13.86 6.82 -2.19
CA GLU A 103 13.68 7.63 -3.39
C GLU A 103 12.30 7.40 -3.99
N VAL A 104 11.63 8.47 -4.41
CA VAL A 104 10.33 8.43 -5.07
C VAL A 104 10.46 8.90 -6.51
N PHE A 105 9.77 8.22 -7.41
CA PHE A 105 9.84 8.53 -8.84
C PHE A 105 8.64 7.97 -9.59
N TRP A 106 8.38 8.53 -10.76
CA TRP A 106 7.33 8.06 -11.66
C TRP A 106 7.84 6.95 -12.56
N VAL A 107 7.02 5.92 -12.75
CA VAL A 107 7.30 4.85 -13.70
C VAL A 107 6.10 4.59 -14.59
N ASP A 108 6.33 4.13 -15.81
CA ASP A 108 5.27 3.62 -16.66
C ASP A 108 4.72 2.33 -16.02
N ARG A 109 3.40 2.27 -15.85
CA ARG A 109 2.74 1.11 -15.23
C ARG A 109 3.10 -0.19 -15.93
N GLN A 110 3.21 -0.18 -17.26
CA GLN A 110 3.54 -1.37 -18.05
C GLN A 110 4.98 -1.84 -17.82
N ARG A 111 5.85 -0.96 -17.33
CA ARG A 111 7.26 -1.26 -17.07
C ARG A 111 7.55 -1.48 -15.60
N LEU A 112 6.52 -1.53 -14.75
CA LEU A 112 6.70 -1.69 -13.32
C LEU A 112 7.46 -2.98 -12.98
N ALA A 113 7.20 -4.05 -13.70
CA ALA A 113 7.89 -5.34 -13.50
C ALA A 113 9.40 -5.31 -13.84
N ASP A 114 9.89 -4.27 -14.53
CA ASP A 114 11.31 -4.12 -14.83
C ASP A 114 12.12 -3.64 -13.60
N TYR A 115 11.44 -3.21 -12.54
CA TYR A 115 12.07 -2.70 -11.32
C TYR A 115 12.18 -3.78 -10.26
N PRO A 116 13.11 -3.64 -9.29
CA PRO A 116 13.23 -4.57 -8.16
C PRO A 116 12.10 -4.36 -7.16
N LEU A 117 10.95 -4.95 -7.45
CA LEU A 117 9.75 -4.79 -6.65
C LEU A 117 9.92 -5.38 -5.25
N ALA A 118 9.30 -4.74 -4.26
CA ALA A 118 9.20 -5.31 -2.91
C ALA A 118 8.47 -6.65 -2.96
N ASP A 119 8.83 -7.54 -2.04
CA ASP A 119 8.27 -8.89 -2.00
C ASP A 119 6.74 -8.88 -1.96
N SER A 120 6.13 -9.68 -2.82
CA SER A 120 4.67 -9.81 -2.97
C SER A 120 3.90 -8.50 -3.31
N PHE A 121 4.61 -7.46 -3.73
CA PHE A 121 3.94 -6.23 -4.18
C PHE A 121 3.16 -6.46 -5.49
N ALA A 122 3.76 -7.14 -6.45
CA ALA A 122 3.13 -7.36 -7.76
C ALA A 122 1.81 -8.12 -7.66
N SER A 123 1.72 -9.08 -6.76
CA SER A 123 0.54 -9.93 -6.62
C SER A 123 -0.69 -9.23 -6.08
N MET A 124 -0.53 -8.09 -5.41
CA MET A 124 -1.67 -7.30 -4.93
C MET A 124 -2.17 -6.25 -5.93
N LEU A 125 -1.41 -5.95 -6.98
CA LEU A 125 -1.77 -4.93 -7.96
C LEU A 125 -3.17 -5.09 -8.56
N PRO A 126 -3.66 -6.32 -8.84
CA PRO A 126 -5.01 -6.47 -9.36
C PRO A 126 -6.11 -5.84 -8.50
N VAL A 127 -5.92 -5.75 -7.18
CA VAL A 127 -6.91 -5.11 -6.29
C VAL A 127 -7.02 -3.61 -6.59
N PHE A 128 -5.92 -2.95 -6.95
CA PHE A 128 -5.95 -1.55 -7.36
C PHE A 128 -6.59 -1.34 -8.74
N GLU A 129 -6.54 -2.33 -9.61
CA GLU A 129 -6.85 -2.18 -11.03
C GLU A 129 -8.22 -2.75 -11.43
N ARG A 130 -8.70 -3.75 -10.71
CA ARG A 130 -9.93 -4.48 -11.04
C ARG A 130 -11.02 -4.19 -10.02
N ASP A 131 -12.12 -3.59 -10.46
CA ASP A 131 -13.21 -3.15 -9.59
C ASP A 131 -13.95 -4.32 -8.90
N GLU A 132 -13.90 -5.52 -9.47
CA GLU A 132 -14.53 -6.70 -8.87
C GLU A 132 -13.71 -7.30 -7.73
N LEU A 133 -12.46 -6.88 -7.53
CA LEU A 133 -11.62 -7.32 -6.43
C LEU A 133 -11.62 -6.30 -5.31
N THR A 134 -11.66 -6.79 -4.08
CA THR A 134 -11.70 -5.95 -2.87
C THR A 134 -10.69 -6.35 -1.82
N GLU A 135 -10.02 -7.50 -2.02
CA GLU A 135 -9.15 -8.03 -0.98
C GLU A 135 -7.98 -8.80 -1.56
N ASN A 136 -6.81 -8.58 -0.99
CA ASN A 136 -5.64 -9.46 -1.12
C ASN A 136 -5.47 -10.15 0.23
N TYR A 137 -5.74 -11.44 0.28
CA TYR A 137 -5.79 -12.23 1.51
C TYR A 137 -4.65 -13.24 1.57
N TRP A 138 -3.89 -13.19 2.67
CA TRP A 138 -2.84 -14.15 2.98
C TRP A 138 -3.25 -14.99 4.17
N TYR A 139 -3.13 -16.31 4.04
CA TYR A 139 -3.45 -17.22 5.12
C TYR A 139 -2.53 -18.45 5.09
N LEU A 140 -2.44 -19.12 6.24
CA LEU A 140 -1.71 -20.38 6.36
C LEU A 140 -2.65 -21.54 6.07
N ASP A 141 -2.22 -22.42 5.19
CA ASP A 141 -2.86 -23.70 4.92
C ASP A 141 -1.79 -24.79 4.99
N ASP A 142 -1.94 -25.67 6.00
CA ASP A 142 -0.99 -26.77 6.25
C ASP A 142 0.48 -26.28 6.29
N GLY A 143 0.72 -25.19 7.03
CA GLY A 143 2.04 -24.59 7.20
C GLY A 143 2.57 -23.81 6.00
N ARG A 144 1.79 -23.63 4.94
CA ARG A 144 2.16 -22.86 3.76
C ARG A 144 1.35 -21.58 3.68
N TRP A 145 2.03 -20.49 3.33
CA TRP A 145 1.35 -19.25 3.04
C TRP A 145 0.67 -19.31 1.67
N ILE A 146 -0.62 -19.05 1.67
CA ILE A 146 -1.46 -18.95 0.45
C ILE A 146 -1.89 -17.51 0.30
N GLU A 147 -1.84 -17.01 -0.93
CA GLU A 147 -2.31 -15.66 -1.29
C GLU A 147 -3.46 -15.78 -2.29
N GLU A 148 -4.53 -15.03 -2.04
CA GLU A 148 -5.67 -14.95 -2.94
C GLU A 148 -6.15 -13.51 -3.07
N ASN A 149 -6.49 -13.12 -4.29
CA ASN A 149 -7.23 -11.89 -4.56
C ASN A 149 -8.72 -12.24 -4.69
N ARG A 150 -9.55 -11.55 -3.91
CA ARG A 150 -10.99 -11.80 -3.82
C ARG A 150 -11.82 -10.55 -4.11
#